data_a00045baa11cbed05edaf9f33d2580e1
#
_entry.id   a00045baa11cbed05edaf9f33d2580e1
#
_cell.length_a   1.000
_cell.length_b   1.000
_cell.length_c   1.000
_cell.angle_alpha   90.00
_cell.angle_beta   90.00
_cell.angle_gamma   90.00
#
_symmetry.space_group_name_H-M   'P 1'
#
loop_
_entity.id
_entity.type
_entity.pdbx_description
1 polymer ?
#
loop_
_entity_poly.entity_id
_entity_poly.type
_entity_poly.pdbx_seq_one_letter_code
_entity_poly.pdbx_strand_id
1 'polypeptide(L)'
;MEYYYCISNYFDNNGKLLFVSKIKMTKQINKKFLFTLLIVISLILISAFIIEHKLGHQPCKLCLYERIPYFLSIFFISKIFFIRIYERETLLILSLVFIISTCLAFYHFGIEQGFFKESLACTAGNLSENITKEELLEQLNQNIISCKDVSFRIFGFSLAAINTILSLILSVIFIKLFIDYGQNR
;
A
#
# COMPACT_ATOMS: atom_id res chain seq x y z
N MET A 1 0.83 11.56 27.00
CA MET A 1 2.02 12.25 26.49
C MET A 1 3.23 11.61 27.15
N GLU A 2 3.96 10.74 26.48
CA GLU A 2 5.21 10.18 26.99
C GLU A 2 6.36 10.99 26.40
N TYR A 3 7.17 11.57 27.27
CA TYR A 3 8.36 12.33 26.88
C TYR A 3 9.56 11.36 26.84
N TYR A 4 10.21 11.25 25.71
CA TYR A 4 11.50 10.55 25.61
C TYR A 4 12.62 11.57 25.67
N TYR A 5 13.53 11.41 26.62
CA TYR A 5 14.74 12.21 26.75
C TYR A 5 15.82 11.61 25.84
N CYS A 6 16.29 12.37 24.86
CA CYS A 6 17.52 12.04 24.15
C CYS A 6 18.64 12.87 24.81
N ILE A 7 19.55 12.20 25.49
CA ILE A 7 20.71 12.82 26.14
C ILE A 7 21.81 12.91 25.10
N SER A 8 22.16 14.12 24.68
CA SER A 8 23.36 14.36 23.86
C SER A 8 24.46 14.99 24.74
N ASN A 9 25.58 14.32 24.86
CA ASN A 9 26.74 14.83 25.58
C ASN A 9 27.53 15.77 24.65
N TYR A 10 27.64 17.05 25.02
CA TYR A 10 28.47 18.04 24.33
C TYR A 10 29.56 18.51 25.26
N PHE A 11 30.84 18.49 24.80
CA PHE A 11 31.97 19.02 25.52
C PHE A 11 32.19 20.49 25.14
N ASP A 12 32.25 21.36 26.13
CA ASP A 12 32.63 22.77 25.98
C ASP A 12 34.17 22.91 25.79
N ASN A 13 34.59 24.02 25.19
CA ASN A 13 36.02 24.36 24.97
C ASN A 13 36.89 24.32 26.24
N ASN A 14 36.29 24.27 27.44
CA ASN A 14 36.93 24.15 28.72
C ASN A 14 36.87 22.73 29.33
N GLY A 15 36.51 21.71 28.55
CA GLY A 15 36.46 20.32 29.02
C GLY A 15 35.36 20.01 30.05
N LYS A 16 34.43 20.94 30.27
CA LYS A 16 33.26 20.69 31.14
C LYS A 16 32.13 20.05 30.38
N LEU A 17 31.62 18.97 30.94
CA LEU A 17 30.45 18.24 30.41
C LEU A 17 29.19 19.08 30.65
N LEU A 18 28.74 19.78 29.60
CA LEU A 18 27.46 20.49 29.64
C LEU A 18 26.33 19.54 29.24
N PHE A 19 25.48 19.21 30.20
CA PHE A 19 24.26 18.49 30.01
C PHE A 19 23.24 19.41 29.33
N VAL A 20 23.25 19.45 28.01
CA VAL A 20 22.19 20.15 27.24
C VAL A 20 21.06 19.17 27.00
N SER A 21 20.06 19.15 27.87
CA SER A 21 18.81 18.45 27.62
C SER A 21 18.02 19.21 26.55
N LYS A 22 18.29 18.95 25.29
CA LYS A 22 17.44 19.47 24.19
C LYS A 22 16.16 18.62 24.21
N ILE A 23 15.14 19.09 24.93
CA ILE A 23 13.82 18.47 24.89
C ILE A 23 13.28 18.67 23.47
N LYS A 24 13.48 17.65 22.64
CA LYS A 24 12.88 17.60 21.31
C LYS A 24 11.46 17.08 21.50
N MET A 25 10.49 17.99 21.56
CA MET A 25 9.08 17.61 21.50
C MET A 25 8.79 17.04 20.13
N THR A 26 9.02 15.76 19.95
CA THR A 26 8.50 15.03 18.80
C THR A 26 7.03 14.77 19.06
N LYS A 27 6.15 15.43 18.31
CA LYS A 27 4.72 15.12 18.33
C LYS A 27 4.58 13.65 17.88
N GLN A 28 4.35 12.77 18.84
CA GLN A 28 4.16 11.36 18.55
C GLN A 28 2.93 11.18 17.66
N ILE A 29 3.08 10.31 16.65
CA ILE A 29 1.94 9.88 15.85
C ILE A 29 0.87 9.32 16.79
N ASN A 30 -0.37 9.75 16.60
CA ASN A 30 -1.47 9.25 17.38
C ASN A 30 -1.64 7.73 17.14
N LYS A 31 -1.22 6.93 18.10
CA LYS A 31 -1.29 5.46 18.03
C LYS A 31 -2.70 4.95 17.73
N LYS A 32 -3.72 5.62 18.30
CA LYS A 32 -5.12 5.26 18.06
C LYS A 32 -5.47 5.43 16.58
N PHE A 33 -4.99 6.50 15.95
CA PHE A 33 -5.21 6.75 14.52
C PHE A 33 -4.52 5.69 13.63
N LEU A 34 -3.25 5.37 13.93
CA LEU A 34 -2.54 4.28 13.22
C LEU A 34 -3.23 2.93 13.39
N PHE A 35 -3.73 2.64 14.60
CA PHE A 35 -4.48 1.42 14.86
C PHE A 35 -5.78 1.36 14.06
N THR A 36 -6.51 2.49 13.97
CA THR A 36 -7.71 2.58 13.12
C THR A 36 -7.37 2.36 11.65
N LEU A 37 -6.27 2.95 11.13
CA LEU A 37 -5.81 2.71 9.76
C LEU A 37 -5.46 1.23 9.54
N LEU A 38 -4.79 0.59 10.49
CA LEU A 38 -4.48 -0.84 10.42
C LEU A 38 -5.73 -1.69 10.28
N ILE A 39 -6.76 -1.40 11.09
CA ILE A 39 -8.05 -2.09 11.04
C ILE A 39 -8.71 -1.88 9.67
N VAL A 40 -8.78 -0.64 9.19
CA VAL A 40 -9.40 -0.31 7.89
C VAL A 40 -8.70 -1.03 6.74
N ILE A 41 -7.37 -0.99 6.70
CA ILE A 41 -6.59 -1.68 5.66
C ILE A 41 -6.80 -3.20 5.72
N SER A 42 -6.85 -3.78 6.92
CA SER A 42 -7.12 -5.20 7.10
C SER A 42 -8.53 -5.58 6.62
N LEU A 43 -9.54 -4.76 6.90
CA LEU A 43 -10.91 -4.98 6.44
C LEU A 43 -11.02 -4.91 4.92
N ILE A 44 -10.29 -3.99 4.26
CA ILE A 44 -10.23 -3.91 2.79
C ILE A 44 -9.68 -5.22 2.21
N LEU A 45 -8.58 -5.74 2.75
CA LEU A 45 -8.00 -7.02 2.30
C LEU A 45 -8.94 -8.19 2.55
N ILE A 46 -9.55 -8.28 3.72
CA ILE A 46 -10.50 -9.35 4.06
C ILE A 46 -11.68 -9.32 3.10
N SER A 47 -12.23 -8.12 2.79
CA SER A 47 -13.34 -8.00 1.83
C SER A 47 -12.96 -8.51 0.44
N ALA A 48 -11.74 -8.20 -0.03
CA ALA A 48 -11.22 -8.69 -1.30
C ALA A 48 -11.12 -10.23 -1.33
N PHE A 49 -10.66 -10.85 -0.24
CA PHE A 49 -10.61 -12.32 -0.12
C PHE A 49 -12.01 -12.96 -0.04
N ILE A 50 -12.97 -12.32 0.62
CA ILE A 50 -14.35 -12.79 0.67
C ILE A 50 -14.97 -12.79 -0.74
N ILE A 51 -14.77 -11.73 -1.52
CA ILE A 51 -15.26 -11.64 -2.90
C ILE A 51 -14.68 -12.77 -3.75
N GLU A 52 -13.40 -13.05 -3.62
CA GLU A 52 -12.73 -14.11 -4.36
C GLU A 52 -13.22 -15.50 -3.96
N HIS A 53 -13.18 -15.83 -2.67
CA HIS A 53 -13.38 -17.22 -2.22
C HIS A 53 -14.84 -17.58 -1.93
N LYS A 54 -15.67 -16.59 -1.50
CA LYS A 54 -17.07 -16.84 -1.18
C LYS A 54 -18.02 -16.56 -2.34
N LEU A 55 -17.74 -15.50 -3.11
CA LEU A 55 -18.53 -15.12 -4.26
C LEU A 55 -18.04 -15.75 -5.58
N GLY A 56 -16.87 -16.43 -5.55
CA GLY A 56 -16.34 -17.16 -6.69
C GLY A 56 -15.79 -16.28 -7.83
N HIS A 57 -15.60 -14.97 -7.57
CA HIS A 57 -15.04 -14.05 -8.56
C HIS A 57 -13.52 -14.14 -8.56
N GLN A 58 -12.97 -14.77 -9.60
CA GLN A 58 -11.51 -14.90 -9.74
C GLN A 58 -10.89 -13.53 -10.05
N PRO A 59 -9.81 -13.13 -9.34
CA PRO A 59 -9.13 -11.88 -9.59
C PRO A 59 -8.25 -11.97 -10.84
N CYS A 60 -8.21 -10.91 -11.63
CA CYS A 60 -7.21 -10.75 -12.68
C CYS A 60 -5.80 -10.56 -12.08
N LYS A 61 -4.75 -10.65 -12.90
CA LYS A 61 -3.37 -10.47 -12.44
C LYS A 61 -3.12 -9.08 -11.83
N LEU A 62 -3.66 -8.02 -12.42
CA LEU A 62 -3.53 -6.66 -11.86
C LEU A 62 -4.22 -6.53 -10.50
N CYS A 63 -5.39 -7.15 -10.31
CA CYS A 63 -6.08 -7.20 -9.02
C CYS A 63 -5.21 -7.82 -7.91
N LEU A 64 -4.40 -8.83 -8.24
CA LEU A 64 -3.46 -9.43 -7.29
C LEU A 64 -2.31 -8.48 -6.94
N TYR A 65 -1.74 -7.79 -7.93
CA TYR A 65 -0.69 -6.80 -7.68
C TYR A 65 -1.17 -5.62 -6.84
N GLU A 66 -2.42 -5.20 -7.01
CA GLU A 66 -3.03 -4.13 -6.23
C GLU A 66 -3.20 -4.48 -4.74
N ARG A 67 -3.15 -5.76 -4.34
CA ARG A 67 -3.18 -6.20 -2.94
C ARG A 67 -1.85 -6.04 -2.23
N ILE A 68 -0.73 -6.09 -2.98
CA ILE A 68 0.63 -6.02 -2.39
C ILE A 68 0.84 -4.77 -1.53
N PRO A 69 0.47 -3.55 -1.96
CA PRO A 69 0.57 -2.34 -1.15
C PRO A 69 -0.13 -2.43 0.21
N TYR A 70 -1.28 -3.08 0.27
CA TYR A 70 -2.04 -3.25 1.51
C TYR A 70 -1.33 -4.21 2.47
N PHE A 71 -0.77 -5.33 2.00
CA PHE A 71 0.05 -6.23 2.82
C PHE A 71 1.29 -5.54 3.36
N LEU A 72 2.02 -4.81 2.51
CA LEU A 72 3.18 -4.03 2.92
C LEU A 72 2.81 -3.00 3.99
N SER A 73 1.62 -2.38 3.86
CA SER A 73 1.16 -1.38 4.83
C SER A 73 0.88 -1.99 6.19
N ILE A 74 0.23 -3.15 6.25
CA ILE A 74 0.00 -3.87 7.50
C ILE A 74 1.34 -4.18 8.17
N PHE A 75 2.32 -4.67 7.40
CA PHE A 75 3.65 -4.97 7.91
C PHE A 75 4.36 -3.73 8.46
N PHE A 76 4.40 -2.64 7.70
CA PHE A 76 5.09 -1.41 8.10
C PHE A 76 4.40 -0.68 9.26
N ILE A 77 3.06 -0.64 9.29
CA ILE A 77 2.33 -0.05 10.42
C ILE A 77 2.55 -0.88 11.68
N SER A 78 2.51 -2.22 11.57
CA SER A 78 2.81 -3.12 12.71
C SER A 78 4.24 -2.90 13.23
N LYS A 79 5.22 -2.71 12.33
CA LYS A 79 6.59 -2.36 12.70
C LYS A 79 6.65 -1.09 13.57
N ILE A 80 5.87 -0.04 13.24
CA ILE A 80 5.85 1.20 14.03
C ILE A 80 5.36 0.93 15.47
N PHE A 81 4.46 -0.02 15.67
CA PHE A 81 3.99 -0.39 17.01
C PHE A 81 5.07 -1.08 17.85
N PHE A 82 5.88 -1.94 17.24
CA PHE A 82 6.93 -2.72 17.92
C PHE A 82 8.27 -1.97 18.01
N ILE A 83 8.65 -1.29 16.94
CA ILE A 83 9.96 -0.65 16.78
C ILE A 83 9.73 0.81 16.37
N ARG A 84 9.91 1.75 17.31
CA ARG A 84 9.72 3.19 17.06
C ARG A 84 10.88 3.87 16.32
N ILE A 85 11.92 3.12 16.00
CA ILE A 85 13.05 3.62 15.24
C ILE A 85 12.60 3.75 13.78
N TYR A 86 12.90 4.90 13.16
CA TYR A 86 12.58 5.19 11.75
C TYR A 86 11.08 5.37 11.42
N GLU A 87 10.28 5.94 12.34
CA GLU A 87 8.86 6.21 12.08
C GLU A 87 8.66 7.11 10.84
N ARG A 88 9.49 8.14 10.68
CA ARG A 88 9.42 9.08 9.55
C ARG A 88 9.69 8.40 8.22
N GLU A 89 10.77 7.63 8.14
CA GLU A 89 11.15 6.89 6.94
C GLU A 89 10.08 5.86 6.57
N THR A 90 9.49 5.22 7.56
CA THR A 90 8.39 4.28 7.35
C THR A 90 7.16 4.98 6.77
N LEU A 91 6.79 6.18 7.26
CA LEU A 91 5.69 6.97 6.70
C LEU A 91 5.97 7.43 5.27
N LEU A 92 7.21 7.81 4.97
CA LEU A 92 7.63 8.16 3.62
C LEU A 92 7.49 6.96 2.67
N ILE A 93 7.97 5.78 3.09
CA ILE A 93 7.85 4.55 2.31
C ILE A 93 6.37 4.24 2.06
N LEU A 94 5.51 4.31 3.10
CA LEU A 94 4.08 4.08 2.96
C LEU A 94 3.42 5.06 1.99
N SER A 95 3.80 6.35 2.03
CA SER A 95 3.27 7.34 1.11
C SER A 95 3.65 7.02 -0.34
N LEU A 96 4.91 6.65 -0.61
CA LEU A 96 5.37 6.25 -1.94
C LEU A 96 4.68 4.97 -2.44
N VAL A 97 4.53 3.97 -1.58
CA VAL A 97 3.83 2.72 -1.89
C VAL A 97 2.39 2.99 -2.33
N PHE A 98 1.66 3.87 -1.62
CA PHE A 98 0.28 4.20 -2.01
C PHE A 98 0.18 5.14 -3.22
N ILE A 99 1.17 5.98 -3.49
CA ILE A 99 1.23 6.73 -4.76
C ILE A 99 1.34 5.75 -5.93
N ILE A 100 2.27 4.79 -5.86
CA ILE A 100 2.46 3.76 -6.89
C ILE A 100 1.19 2.91 -7.02
N SER A 101 0.57 2.53 -5.89
CA SER A 101 -0.70 1.80 -5.87
C SER A 101 -1.81 2.56 -6.58
N THR A 102 -1.93 3.86 -6.34
CA THR A 102 -2.92 4.73 -7.00
C THR A 102 -2.70 4.76 -8.51
N CYS A 103 -1.46 4.91 -8.96
CA CYS A 103 -1.12 4.89 -10.39
C CYS A 103 -1.47 3.54 -11.04
N LEU A 104 -1.16 2.42 -10.35
CA LEU A 104 -1.47 1.08 -10.84
C LEU A 104 -2.98 0.85 -10.92
N ALA A 105 -3.73 1.21 -9.88
CA ALA A 105 -5.19 1.07 -9.83
C ALA A 105 -5.87 1.97 -10.87
N PHE A 106 -5.37 3.19 -11.08
CA PHE A 106 -5.86 4.08 -12.13
C PHE A 106 -5.60 3.52 -13.53
N TYR A 107 -4.43 2.94 -13.76
CA TYR A 107 -4.11 2.25 -15.01
C TYR A 107 -5.06 1.06 -15.25
N HIS A 108 -5.31 0.25 -14.23
CA HIS A 108 -6.25 -0.88 -14.30
C HIS A 108 -7.67 -0.40 -14.62
N PHE A 109 -8.16 0.63 -13.92
CA PHE A 109 -9.45 1.25 -14.21
C PHE A 109 -9.52 1.79 -15.64
N GLY A 110 -8.43 2.38 -16.14
CA GLY A 110 -8.34 2.85 -17.53
C GLY A 110 -8.43 1.72 -18.57
N ILE A 111 -7.89 0.52 -18.26
CA ILE A 111 -8.06 -0.67 -19.12
C ILE A 111 -9.53 -1.13 -19.12
N GLU A 112 -10.19 -1.18 -17.97
CA GLU A 112 -11.61 -1.55 -17.86
C GLU A 112 -12.52 -0.60 -18.66
N GLN A 113 -12.18 0.70 -18.70
CA GLN A 113 -12.92 1.71 -19.48
C GLN A 113 -12.52 1.76 -20.95
N GLY A 114 -11.46 1.02 -21.35
CA GLY A 114 -10.95 1.01 -22.72
C GLY A 114 -10.08 2.21 -23.10
N PHE A 115 -9.68 3.04 -22.12
CA PHE A 115 -8.73 4.15 -22.37
C PHE A 115 -7.31 3.66 -22.63
N PHE A 116 -6.92 2.55 -22.01
CA PHE A 116 -5.60 1.95 -22.17
C PHE A 116 -5.73 0.55 -22.79
N LYS A 117 -4.73 0.18 -23.60
CA LYS A 117 -4.60 -1.18 -24.10
C LYS A 117 -4.14 -2.11 -22.97
N GLU A 118 -4.61 -3.35 -23.01
CA GLU A 118 -4.14 -4.38 -22.09
C GLU A 118 -2.62 -4.57 -22.26
N SER A 119 -1.91 -4.61 -21.12
CA SER A 119 -0.49 -4.93 -21.09
C SER A 119 -0.27 -6.44 -21.09
N LEU A 120 0.96 -6.86 -21.36
CA LEU A 120 1.36 -8.26 -21.22
C LEU A 120 1.10 -8.85 -19.84
N ALA A 121 1.00 -8.00 -18.80
CA ALA A 121 0.62 -8.44 -17.46
C ALA A 121 -0.86 -8.86 -17.35
N CYS A 122 -1.73 -8.31 -18.21
CA CYS A 122 -3.14 -8.65 -18.28
C CYS A 122 -3.42 -9.81 -19.23
N THR A 123 -2.58 -9.93 -20.29
CA THR A 123 -2.73 -11.00 -21.27
C THR A 123 -2.23 -12.31 -20.65
N ALA A 124 -3.05 -13.29 -20.69
CA ALA A 124 -2.70 -14.62 -20.24
C ALA A 124 -1.63 -15.24 -21.12
N GLY A 125 -0.51 -15.51 -20.48
CA GLY A 125 0.53 -16.32 -21.10
C GLY A 125 1.27 -15.59 -22.21
N ASN A 126 2.59 -15.57 -22.07
CA ASN A 126 3.48 -15.19 -23.16
C ASN A 126 3.11 -16.01 -24.40
N LEU A 127 2.58 -15.36 -25.41
CA LEU A 127 2.67 -15.84 -26.78
C LEU A 127 4.15 -15.78 -27.15
N SER A 128 4.98 -16.64 -26.55
CA SER A 128 6.26 -16.96 -27.12
C SER A 128 5.98 -17.79 -28.36
N GLU A 129 6.55 -17.40 -29.50
CA GLU A 129 6.37 -18.03 -30.82
C GLU A 129 6.70 -19.54 -30.86
N ASN A 130 7.09 -20.16 -29.75
CA ASN A 130 7.48 -21.56 -29.59
C ASN A 130 6.73 -22.27 -28.46
N ILE A 131 5.40 -22.14 -28.41
CA ILE A 131 4.60 -22.87 -27.40
C ILE A 131 4.42 -24.32 -27.85
N THR A 132 4.77 -25.26 -26.98
CA THR A 132 4.47 -26.69 -27.20
C THR A 132 2.96 -26.94 -27.05
N LYS A 133 2.45 -27.97 -27.71
CA LYS A 133 1.00 -28.31 -27.66
C LYS A 133 0.52 -28.54 -26.22
N GLU A 134 1.39 -29.08 -25.36
CA GLU A 134 1.13 -29.35 -23.95
C GLU A 134 0.99 -28.05 -23.16
N GLU A 135 1.87 -27.08 -23.36
CA GLU A 135 1.79 -25.76 -22.72
C GLU A 135 0.55 -24.96 -23.17
N LEU A 136 0.16 -25.09 -24.44
CA LEU A 136 -1.06 -24.47 -24.96
C LEU A 136 -2.30 -25.07 -24.30
N LEU A 137 -2.36 -26.39 -24.11
CA LEU A 137 -3.47 -27.05 -23.41
C LEU A 137 -3.54 -26.67 -21.95
N GLU A 138 -2.41 -26.50 -21.28
CA GLU A 138 -2.33 -26.04 -19.90
C GLU A 138 -2.78 -24.59 -19.73
N GLN A 139 -2.42 -23.72 -20.69
CA GLN A 139 -2.87 -22.34 -20.75
C GLN A 139 -4.38 -22.21 -21.04
N LEU A 140 -4.92 -23.06 -21.90
CA LEU A 140 -6.36 -23.11 -22.18
C LEU A 140 -7.17 -23.63 -20.99
N ASN A 141 -6.60 -24.49 -20.14
CA ASN A 141 -7.21 -24.97 -18.90
C ASN A 141 -7.13 -23.95 -17.74
N GLN A 142 -6.19 -22.99 -17.80
CA GLN A 142 -6.17 -21.87 -16.88
C GLN A 142 -7.18 -20.83 -17.35
N ASN A 143 -8.31 -20.70 -16.66
CA ASN A 143 -9.29 -19.63 -16.86
C ASN A 143 -8.64 -18.28 -16.52
N ILE A 144 -7.86 -17.74 -17.46
CA ILE A 144 -7.18 -16.46 -17.26
C ILE A 144 -8.17 -15.36 -17.60
N ILE A 145 -8.62 -14.68 -16.56
CA ILE A 145 -9.55 -13.57 -16.68
C ILE A 145 -8.80 -12.36 -17.21
N SER A 146 -9.27 -11.79 -18.33
CA SER A 146 -8.79 -10.54 -18.89
C SER A 146 -9.00 -9.39 -17.89
N CYS A 147 -8.04 -8.45 -17.81
CA CYS A 147 -8.21 -7.25 -16.98
C CYS A 147 -9.31 -6.32 -17.47
N LYS A 148 -9.82 -6.52 -18.69
CA LYS A 148 -10.93 -5.77 -19.27
C LYS A 148 -12.29 -6.29 -18.80
N ASP A 149 -12.36 -7.56 -18.41
CA ASP A 149 -13.61 -8.19 -17.98
C ASP A 149 -13.90 -7.84 -16.53
N VAL A 150 -14.82 -6.90 -16.32
CA VAL A 150 -15.26 -6.49 -14.98
C VAL A 150 -16.08 -7.61 -14.36
N SER A 151 -15.44 -8.46 -13.57
CA SER A 151 -16.07 -9.63 -12.95
C SER A 151 -17.06 -9.29 -11.83
N PHE A 152 -16.90 -8.13 -11.18
CA PHE A 152 -17.73 -7.72 -10.05
C PHE A 152 -17.88 -6.20 -9.95
N ARG A 153 -19.10 -5.75 -9.71
CA ARG A 153 -19.42 -4.33 -9.51
C ARG A 153 -20.20 -4.13 -8.21
N ILE A 154 -19.83 -3.09 -7.45
CA ILE A 154 -20.50 -2.67 -6.21
C ILE A 154 -21.14 -1.31 -6.49
N PHE A 155 -22.46 -1.22 -6.37
CA PHE A 155 -23.22 0.01 -6.68
C PHE A 155 -22.93 0.63 -8.06
N GLY A 156 -22.59 -0.21 -9.05
CA GLY A 156 -22.25 0.24 -10.40
C GLY A 156 -20.76 0.57 -10.61
N PHE A 157 -19.96 0.67 -9.57
CA PHE A 157 -18.52 0.89 -9.66
C PHE A 157 -17.76 -0.43 -9.75
N SER A 158 -16.76 -0.49 -10.62
CA SER A 158 -15.85 -1.63 -10.68
C SER A 158 -14.95 -1.67 -9.44
N LEU A 159 -14.41 -2.85 -9.10
CA LEU A 159 -13.45 -2.99 -8.00
C LEU A 159 -12.19 -2.15 -8.23
N ALA A 160 -11.72 -2.01 -9.49
CA ALA A 160 -10.58 -1.16 -9.82
C ALA A 160 -10.87 0.33 -9.56
N ALA A 161 -12.09 0.81 -9.86
CA ALA A 161 -12.50 2.19 -9.56
C ALA A 161 -12.50 2.44 -8.05
N ILE A 162 -13.07 1.53 -7.26
CA ILE A 162 -13.12 1.63 -5.81
C ILE A 162 -11.70 1.61 -5.23
N ASN A 163 -10.83 0.71 -5.73
CA ASN A 163 -9.46 0.61 -5.29
C ASN A 163 -8.64 1.87 -5.63
N THR A 164 -8.87 2.49 -6.79
CA THR A 164 -8.26 3.76 -7.16
C THR A 164 -8.57 4.86 -6.14
N ILE A 165 -9.85 5.00 -5.77
CA ILE A 165 -10.29 6.00 -4.79
C ILE A 165 -9.69 5.71 -3.41
N LEU A 166 -9.74 4.46 -2.95
CA LEU A 166 -9.19 4.05 -1.66
C LEU A 166 -7.67 4.28 -1.57
N SER A 167 -6.93 3.89 -2.60
CA SER A 167 -5.47 4.09 -2.66
C SER A 167 -5.12 5.58 -2.69
N LEU A 168 -5.89 6.40 -3.38
CA LEU A 168 -5.71 7.86 -3.41
C LEU A 168 -5.92 8.46 -2.02
N ILE A 169 -7.00 8.11 -1.33
CA ILE A 169 -7.29 8.58 0.02
C ILE A 169 -6.16 8.17 0.98
N LEU A 170 -5.72 6.91 0.94
CA LEU A 170 -4.64 6.42 1.78
C LEU A 170 -3.31 7.12 1.47
N SER A 171 -3.01 7.38 0.19
CA SER A 171 -1.84 8.16 -0.22
C SER A 171 -1.84 9.54 0.42
N VAL A 172 -2.95 10.28 0.31
CA VAL A 172 -3.09 11.62 0.90
C VAL A 172 -2.94 11.57 2.43
N ILE A 173 -3.53 10.58 3.09
CA ILE A 173 -3.41 10.40 4.54
C ILE A 173 -1.95 10.18 4.95
N PHE A 174 -1.22 9.27 4.28
CA PHE A 174 0.19 8.99 4.63
C PHE A 174 1.11 10.16 4.29
N ILE A 175 0.88 10.88 3.20
CA ILE A 175 1.61 12.12 2.88
C ILE A 175 1.40 13.16 3.99
N LYS A 176 0.15 13.37 4.41
CA LYS A 176 -0.17 14.31 5.49
C LYS A 176 0.50 13.90 6.80
N LEU A 177 0.44 12.64 7.17
CA LEU A 177 1.12 12.12 8.36
C LEU A 177 2.64 12.35 8.29
N PHE A 178 3.25 12.13 7.12
CA PHE A 178 4.69 12.35 6.92
C PHE A 178 5.07 13.83 7.07
N ILE A 179 4.27 14.75 6.49
CA ILE A 179 4.50 16.20 6.58
C ILE A 179 4.32 16.68 8.02
N ASP A 180 3.21 16.30 8.68
CA ASP A 180 2.91 16.69 10.05
C ASP A 180 3.98 16.19 11.03
N TYR A 181 4.53 15.00 10.78
CA TYR A 181 5.64 14.45 11.56
C TYR A 181 6.95 15.22 11.32
N GLY A 182 7.17 15.70 10.10
CA GLY A 182 8.36 16.46 9.72
C GLY A 182 8.39 17.89 10.27
N GLN A 183 7.25 18.57 10.31
CA GLN A 183 7.15 19.97 10.77
C GLN A 183 7.33 20.12 12.28
N ASN A 184 7.10 19.07 13.05
CA ASN A 184 7.24 19.10 14.51
C ASN A 184 8.64 18.63 14.99
N ARG A 185 9.63 18.66 14.11
CA ARG A 185 11.03 18.35 14.39
C ARG A 185 11.88 19.61 14.45
#